data_491d7bff62c6294c88a1e0bfd86f1536
#
_entry.id   491d7bff62c6294c88a1e0bfd86f1536
#
_cell.length_a   1.000
_cell.length_b   1.000
_cell.length_c   1.000
_cell.angle_alpha   90.00
_cell.angle_beta   90.00
_cell.angle_gamma   90.00
#
_symmetry.space_group_name_H-M   'P 1'
#
loop_
_entity.id
_entity.type
_entity.pdbx_description
1 polymer ?
#
loop_
_entity_poly.entity_id
_entity_poly.type
_entity_poly.pdbx_seq_one_letter_code
_entity_poly.pdbx_strand_id
1 'polypeptide(L)'
;PTRFHEGIDIQPVKRDSAGRPLDDVRAIALGRVVYVQGSAGGSNYGKYVVVEHDWGNGPLLSLYAHLASASVEEGQRIPAGHVVGRMGYTGAGLNRERAHVHLELNILLSLQFDAWHKMKFNTRNTHGIHNGMNLAGLDVASLLLAHHRDPGITLPGFLERTPIYYKVTCPRRGKLELTDRYPWIRRGAHHRPSPSWEISFTPAGFPLAIAPSHREVPKPLVTYVRTTQSRHEYFTLSRVTGTGRWASLTR
;
A
#
# COMPACT_ATOMS: atom_id res chain seq x y z
N PRO A 1 -18.95 -4.65 -9.82
CA PRO A 1 -17.77 -3.98 -10.38
C PRO A 1 -16.56 -4.39 -9.58
N THR A 2 -15.58 -5.02 -10.24
CA THR A 2 -14.32 -5.40 -9.64
C THR A 2 -13.52 -4.12 -9.38
N ARG A 3 -13.28 -3.81 -8.11
CA ARG A 3 -12.30 -2.80 -7.71
C ARG A 3 -11.02 -3.52 -7.39
N PHE A 4 -9.87 -2.92 -7.69
CA PHE A 4 -8.61 -3.38 -7.16
C PHE A 4 -8.64 -3.27 -5.64
N HIS A 5 -8.10 -4.29 -4.99
CA HIS A 5 -7.97 -4.39 -3.55
C HIS A 5 -6.48 -4.42 -3.21
N GLU A 6 -6.00 -3.47 -2.42
CA GLU A 6 -4.58 -3.32 -2.10
C GLU A 6 -4.04 -4.34 -1.10
N GLY A 7 -4.90 -5.21 -0.62
CA GLY A 7 -4.58 -6.29 0.31
C GLY A 7 -5.30 -7.56 -0.04
N ILE A 8 -5.40 -8.47 0.91
CA ILE A 8 -6.22 -9.67 0.85
C ILE A 8 -7.18 -9.72 2.04
N ASP A 9 -8.40 -10.21 1.79
CA ASP A 9 -9.40 -10.45 2.83
C ASP A 9 -9.39 -11.94 3.21
N ILE A 10 -9.09 -12.22 4.47
CA ILE A 10 -9.02 -13.57 5.02
C ILE A 10 -10.21 -13.77 5.95
N GLN A 11 -11.11 -14.65 5.57
CA GLN A 11 -12.31 -14.96 6.33
C GLN A 11 -12.00 -15.73 7.63
N PRO A 12 -12.85 -15.63 8.67
CA PRO A 12 -12.69 -16.40 9.89
C PRO A 12 -12.91 -17.90 9.63
N VAL A 13 -12.05 -18.70 10.25
CA VAL A 13 -12.18 -20.17 10.26
C VAL A 13 -13.13 -20.60 11.38
N LYS A 14 -13.15 -19.86 12.49
CA LYS A 14 -13.95 -20.17 13.68
C LYS A 14 -14.89 -19.03 14.03
N ARG A 15 -16.13 -19.41 14.41
CA ARG A 15 -17.14 -18.46 14.92
C ARG A 15 -17.80 -19.03 16.17
N ASP A 16 -18.24 -18.15 17.08
CA ASP A 16 -19.06 -18.53 18.22
C ASP A 16 -20.54 -18.79 17.80
N SER A 17 -21.36 -19.17 18.77
CA SER A 17 -22.81 -19.41 18.56
C SER A 17 -23.58 -18.16 18.11
N ALA A 18 -23.05 -16.97 18.36
CA ALA A 18 -23.59 -15.71 17.88
C ALA A 18 -23.01 -15.27 16.52
N GLY A 19 -22.17 -16.11 15.88
CA GLY A 19 -21.53 -15.85 14.58
C GLY A 19 -20.35 -14.87 14.64
N ARG A 20 -19.81 -14.53 15.81
CA ARG A 20 -18.64 -13.65 15.95
C ARG A 20 -17.36 -14.43 15.67
N PRO A 21 -16.37 -13.85 14.95
CA PRO A 21 -15.10 -14.52 14.70
C PRO A 21 -14.32 -14.78 15.99
N LEU A 22 -13.68 -15.94 16.06
CA LEU A 22 -12.87 -16.39 17.20
C LEU A 22 -11.37 -16.47 16.87
N ASP A 23 -10.99 -16.14 15.65
CA ASP A 23 -9.61 -16.28 15.18
C ASP A 23 -8.71 -15.17 15.69
N ASP A 24 -7.51 -15.56 16.13
CA ASP A 24 -6.41 -14.64 16.37
C ASP A 24 -5.81 -14.20 15.03
N VAL A 25 -5.51 -12.91 14.92
CA VAL A 25 -4.73 -12.34 13.82
C VAL A 25 -3.27 -12.33 14.23
N ARG A 26 -2.40 -12.88 13.38
CA ARG A 26 -0.99 -13.07 13.69
C ARG A 26 -0.07 -12.32 12.75
N ALA A 27 1.06 -11.83 13.29
CA ALA A 27 2.10 -11.16 12.49
C ALA A 27 2.68 -12.10 11.43
N ILE A 28 2.78 -11.63 10.19
CA ILE A 28 3.33 -12.41 9.07
C ILE A 28 4.84 -12.63 9.17
N ALA A 29 5.56 -11.75 9.87
CA ALA A 29 7.01 -11.80 10.01
C ALA A 29 7.46 -11.11 11.31
N LEU A 30 8.74 -11.28 11.68
CA LEU A 30 9.41 -10.48 12.71
C LEU A 30 9.29 -8.99 12.34
N GLY A 31 8.93 -8.14 13.32
CA GLY A 31 8.83 -6.71 13.10
C GLY A 31 8.64 -5.90 14.38
N ARG A 32 8.43 -4.61 14.19
CA ARG A 32 8.11 -3.64 15.23
C ARG A 32 6.74 -3.04 15.00
N VAL A 33 5.87 -3.05 15.99
CA VAL A 33 4.57 -2.36 15.93
C VAL A 33 4.83 -0.85 15.86
N VAL A 34 4.39 -0.21 14.79
CA VAL A 34 4.62 1.23 14.57
C VAL A 34 3.34 2.06 14.67
N TYR A 35 2.18 1.41 14.66
CA TYR A 35 0.91 2.10 14.83
C TYR A 35 -0.19 1.16 15.30
N VAL A 36 -1.03 1.64 16.24
CA VAL A 36 -2.22 0.94 16.74
C VAL A 36 -3.43 1.87 16.73
N GLN A 37 -4.43 1.59 15.90
CA GLN A 37 -5.72 2.29 15.94
C GLN A 37 -6.72 1.51 16.77
N GLY A 38 -7.01 2.02 17.96
CA GLY A 38 -7.95 1.40 18.89
C GLY A 38 -9.42 1.78 18.68
N SER A 39 -9.73 2.80 17.86
CA SER A 39 -11.09 3.27 17.60
C SER A 39 -11.72 2.60 16.38
N ALA A 40 -12.93 2.05 16.55
CA ALA A 40 -13.65 1.40 15.45
C ALA A 40 -14.14 2.37 14.37
N GLY A 41 -14.42 3.63 14.73
CA GLY A 41 -14.95 4.67 13.83
C GLY A 41 -13.89 5.59 13.24
N GLY A 42 -12.60 5.37 13.52
CA GLY A 42 -11.52 6.29 13.14
C GLY A 42 -11.16 6.26 11.65
N SER A 43 -11.47 5.19 10.95
CA SER A 43 -11.20 5.02 9.51
C SER A 43 -12.06 3.91 8.92
N ASN A 44 -11.98 3.74 7.59
CA ASN A 44 -12.56 2.57 6.91
C ASN A 44 -11.93 1.25 7.38
N TYR A 45 -10.67 1.24 7.80
CA TYR A 45 -10.00 0.08 8.39
C TYR A 45 -10.56 -0.31 9.77
N GLY A 46 -11.32 0.57 10.43
CA GLY A 46 -11.76 0.36 11.81
C GLY A 46 -10.57 0.32 12.77
N LYS A 47 -10.53 -0.69 13.64
CA LYS A 47 -9.35 -0.97 14.47
C LYS A 47 -8.31 -1.69 13.63
N TYR A 48 -7.06 -1.21 13.65
CA TYR A 48 -5.98 -1.82 12.88
C TYR A 48 -4.62 -1.64 13.55
N VAL A 49 -3.70 -2.52 13.18
CA VAL A 49 -2.30 -2.53 13.63
C VAL A 49 -1.41 -2.44 12.40
N VAL A 50 -0.33 -1.67 12.50
CA VAL A 50 0.73 -1.62 11.48
C VAL A 50 2.03 -2.11 12.10
N VAL A 51 2.67 -3.06 11.45
CA VAL A 51 3.96 -3.64 11.85
C VAL A 51 5.00 -3.34 10.78
N GLU A 52 6.10 -2.73 11.17
CA GLU A 52 7.26 -2.45 10.33
C GLU A 52 8.21 -3.64 10.32
N HIS A 53 8.60 -4.07 9.14
CA HIS A 53 9.55 -5.16 8.89
C HIS A 53 10.79 -4.63 8.20
N ASP A 54 11.96 -5.09 8.63
CA ASP A 54 13.23 -4.87 7.94
C ASP A 54 13.65 -6.15 7.22
N TRP A 55 13.47 -6.15 5.90
CA TRP A 55 13.90 -7.25 5.03
C TRP A 55 15.13 -6.87 4.18
N GLY A 56 15.90 -5.86 4.63
CA GLY A 56 17.12 -5.40 3.95
C GLY A 56 16.90 -4.55 2.70
N ASN A 57 15.65 -4.20 2.37
CA ASN A 57 15.30 -3.46 1.15
C ASN A 57 14.51 -2.16 1.42
N GLY A 58 14.65 -1.60 2.62
CA GLY A 58 13.83 -0.52 3.15
C GLY A 58 12.63 -1.05 3.93
N PRO A 59 12.00 -0.20 4.77
CA PRO A 59 10.94 -0.62 5.67
C PRO A 59 9.68 -1.05 4.93
N LEU A 60 9.18 -2.25 5.20
CA LEU A 60 7.90 -2.74 4.73
C LEU A 60 6.90 -2.74 5.87
N LEU A 61 5.66 -2.41 5.59
CA LEU A 61 4.61 -2.24 6.56
C LEU A 61 3.49 -3.25 6.31
N SER A 62 3.31 -4.22 7.20
CA SER A 62 2.08 -5.02 7.18
C SER A 62 0.99 -4.31 7.98
N LEU A 63 -0.22 -4.26 7.42
CA LEU A 63 -1.39 -3.67 8.04
C LEU A 63 -2.45 -4.74 8.24
N TYR A 64 -2.98 -4.84 9.46
CA TYR A 64 -4.00 -5.80 9.86
C TYR A 64 -5.24 -5.03 10.30
N ALA A 65 -6.27 -4.99 9.46
CA ALA A 65 -7.46 -4.19 9.69
C ALA A 65 -8.69 -4.99 10.12
N HIS A 66 -9.75 -4.26 10.44
CA HIS A 66 -11.06 -4.76 10.86
C HIS A 66 -11.03 -5.56 12.17
N LEU A 67 -10.03 -5.31 13.03
CA LEU A 67 -9.86 -6.02 14.29
C LEU A 67 -11.01 -5.73 15.27
N ALA A 68 -11.37 -6.72 16.07
CA ALA A 68 -12.23 -6.54 17.25
C ALA A 68 -11.44 -5.85 18.39
N SER A 69 -10.18 -6.26 18.55
CA SER A 69 -9.23 -5.68 19.53
C SER A 69 -7.80 -5.85 19.04
N ALA A 70 -6.93 -4.90 19.37
CA ALA A 70 -5.49 -5.08 19.28
C ALA A 70 -4.96 -5.72 20.58
N SER A 71 -3.90 -6.53 20.47
CA SER A 71 -3.23 -7.21 21.57
C SER A 71 -1.76 -6.81 21.69
N VAL A 72 -1.36 -5.75 21.02
CA VAL A 72 0.00 -5.22 20.97
C VAL A 72 -0.01 -3.70 21.14
N GLU A 73 1.14 -3.13 21.48
CA GLU A 73 1.35 -1.70 21.69
C GLU A 73 2.42 -1.16 20.75
N GLU A 74 2.34 0.14 20.43
CA GLU A 74 3.36 0.83 19.63
C GLU A 74 4.75 0.73 20.27
N GLY A 75 5.75 0.48 19.43
CA GLY A 75 7.14 0.25 19.86
C GLY A 75 7.48 -1.22 20.15
N GLN A 76 6.50 -2.08 20.37
CA GLN A 76 6.70 -3.50 20.70
C GLN A 76 7.37 -4.23 19.52
N ARG A 77 8.44 -5.00 19.79
CA ARG A 77 9.03 -5.96 18.85
C ARG A 77 8.32 -7.30 18.98
N ILE A 78 7.88 -7.86 17.86
CA ILE A 78 7.11 -9.11 17.83
C ILE A 78 7.69 -10.08 16.81
N PRO A 79 7.78 -11.38 17.13
CA PRO A 79 8.20 -12.40 16.17
C PRO A 79 7.09 -12.72 15.16
N ALA A 80 7.42 -13.42 14.08
CA ALA A 80 6.45 -14.05 13.22
C ALA A 80 5.50 -14.94 14.01
N GLY A 81 4.21 -14.93 13.67
CA GLY A 81 3.18 -15.72 14.34
C GLY A 81 2.67 -15.13 15.67
N HIS A 82 3.25 -14.03 16.18
CA HIS A 82 2.75 -13.33 17.37
C HIS A 82 1.33 -12.82 17.15
N VAL A 83 0.46 -12.94 18.16
CA VAL A 83 -0.92 -12.46 18.08
C VAL A 83 -0.93 -10.92 18.15
N VAL A 84 -1.35 -10.28 17.05
CA VAL A 84 -1.48 -8.81 16.99
C VAL A 84 -2.87 -8.33 17.39
N GLY A 85 -3.86 -9.21 17.37
CA GLY A 85 -5.21 -8.89 17.77
C GLY A 85 -6.20 -10.02 17.49
N ARG A 86 -7.47 -9.75 17.76
CA ARG A 86 -8.61 -10.62 17.46
C ARG A 86 -9.28 -10.16 16.16
N MET A 87 -9.59 -11.09 15.26
CA MET A 87 -10.37 -10.80 14.05
C MET A 87 -11.73 -10.21 14.44
N GLY A 88 -12.18 -9.23 13.65
CA GLY A 88 -13.44 -8.54 13.89
C GLY A 88 -14.15 -8.14 12.61
N TYR A 89 -14.93 -7.08 12.70
CA TYR A 89 -15.68 -6.47 11.61
C TYR A 89 -15.86 -4.96 11.84
N THR A 90 -14.86 -4.33 12.45
CA THR A 90 -14.85 -2.88 12.67
C THR A 90 -14.51 -2.15 11.37
N GLY A 91 -14.95 -0.91 11.24
CA GLY A 91 -14.76 -0.08 10.04
C GLY A 91 -16.02 0.07 9.20
N ALA A 92 -15.93 0.92 8.16
CA ALA A 92 -17.09 1.28 7.37
C ALA A 92 -17.61 0.14 6.49
N GLY A 93 -18.93 -0.06 6.51
CA GLY A 93 -19.62 -1.02 5.63
C GLY A 93 -19.45 -2.50 5.98
N LEU A 94 -18.87 -2.80 7.15
CA LEU A 94 -18.74 -4.16 7.65
C LEU A 94 -19.80 -4.50 8.71
N ASN A 95 -20.15 -5.77 8.75
CA ASN A 95 -21.00 -6.38 9.75
C ASN A 95 -20.42 -7.76 10.14
N ARG A 96 -21.03 -8.42 11.09
CA ARG A 96 -20.58 -9.72 11.61
C ARG A 96 -20.50 -10.81 10.54
N GLU A 97 -21.41 -10.82 9.56
CA GLU A 97 -21.45 -11.83 8.48
C GLU A 97 -20.27 -11.67 7.53
N ARG A 98 -19.86 -10.42 7.31
CA ARG A 98 -18.73 -10.03 6.46
C ARG A 98 -17.42 -9.87 7.24
N ALA A 99 -17.34 -10.42 8.46
CA ALA A 99 -16.12 -10.37 9.27
C ALA A 99 -14.93 -11.01 8.54
N HIS A 100 -13.81 -10.34 8.51
CA HIS A 100 -12.54 -10.79 7.94
C HIS A 100 -11.38 -9.98 8.52
N VAL A 101 -10.16 -10.44 8.39
CA VAL A 101 -8.98 -9.58 8.48
C VAL A 101 -8.61 -9.12 7.08
N HIS A 102 -8.45 -7.81 6.91
CA HIS A 102 -7.86 -7.21 5.73
C HIS A 102 -6.36 -7.06 5.98
N LEU A 103 -5.55 -7.80 5.22
CA LEU A 103 -4.09 -7.80 5.31
C LEU A 103 -3.49 -7.06 4.11
N GLU A 104 -2.70 -6.03 4.38
CA GLU A 104 -1.89 -5.35 3.37
C GLU A 104 -0.39 -5.53 3.66
N LEU A 105 0.41 -5.42 2.61
CA LEU A 105 1.86 -5.22 2.70
C LEU A 105 2.22 -3.98 1.89
N ASN A 106 2.73 -2.97 2.56
CA ASN A 106 2.86 -1.61 2.04
C ASN A 106 4.29 -1.09 2.06
N ILE A 107 4.57 -0.10 1.21
CA ILE A 107 5.65 0.86 1.40
C ILE A 107 5.09 2.21 1.88
N LEU A 108 5.90 2.95 2.61
CA LEU A 108 5.59 4.31 3.06
C LEU A 108 5.99 5.33 1.99
N LEU A 109 5.03 6.10 1.47
CA LEU A 109 5.28 7.04 0.38
C LEU A 109 6.04 8.29 0.83
N SER A 110 5.66 8.90 1.96
CA SER A 110 6.30 10.15 2.42
C SER A 110 6.32 10.28 3.94
N LEU A 111 7.42 10.77 4.49
CA LEU A 111 7.51 11.22 5.88
C LEU A 111 6.87 12.61 6.08
N GLN A 112 6.64 13.36 5.00
CA GLN A 112 6.01 14.69 5.00
C GLN A 112 4.49 14.63 4.78
N PHE A 113 3.87 13.44 4.98
CA PHE A 113 2.46 13.24 4.69
C PHE A 113 1.54 14.17 5.46
N ASP A 114 1.80 14.43 6.75
CA ASP A 114 0.98 15.32 7.56
C ASP A 114 0.95 16.75 7.02
N ALA A 115 2.08 17.26 6.57
CA ALA A 115 2.17 18.60 5.97
C ALA A 115 1.37 18.66 4.66
N TRP A 116 1.49 17.63 3.83
CA TRP A 116 0.71 17.52 2.59
C TRP A 116 -0.79 17.38 2.87
N HIS A 117 -1.19 16.54 3.81
CA HIS A 117 -2.59 16.33 4.19
C HIS A 117 -3.24 17.64 4.64
N LYS A 118 -2.55 18.39 5.50
CA LYS A 118 -3.00 19.70 6.01
C LYS A 118 -3.20 20.74 4.91
N MET A 119 -2.42 20.67 3.82
CA MET A 119 -2.61 21.55 2.65
C MET A 119 -3.77 21.13 1.76
N LYS A 120 -4.15 19.85 1.76
CA LYS A 120 -5.12 19.29 0.82
C LYS A 120 -6.51 19.09 1.39
N PHE A 121 -6.62 18.88 2.70
CA PHE A 121 -7.86 18.53 3.36
C PHE A 121 -8.15 19.46 4.53
N ASN A 122 -9.42 19.80 4.71
CA ASN A 122 -9.88 20.58 5.86
C ASN A 122 -10.09 19.73 7.14
N THR A 123 -9.91 18.42 7.03
CA THR A 123 -10.01 17.47 8.16
C THR A 123 -8.63 17.20 8.76
N ARG A 124 -8.60 16.94 10.06
CA ARG A 124 -7.37 16.57 10.76
C ARG A 124 -6.96 15.15 10.37
N ASN A 125 -5.67 14.96 10.04
CA ASN A 125 -5.10 13.62 9.98
C ASN A 125 -4.91 13.07 11.41
N THR A 126 -5.56 11.96 11.72
CA THR A 126 -5.48 11.29 13.03
C THR A 126 -4.64 10.02 12.99
N HIS A 127 -4.07 9.68 11.84
CA HIS A 127 -3.32 8.45 11.61
C HIS A 127 -1.82 8.71 11.35
N GLY A 128 -1.37 9.97 11.45
CA GLY A 128 0.00 10.35 11.16
C GLY A 128 0.45 9.87 9.79
N ILE A 129 1.69 9.43 9.70
CA ILE A 129 2.26 8.88 8.44
C ILE A 129 1.68 7.51 8.07
N HIS A 130 1.01 6.81 8.99
CA HIS A 130 0.37 5.50 8.75
C HIS A 130 -1.07 5.59 8.24
N ASN A 131 -1.47 6.76 7.76
CA ASN A 131 -2.72 6.95 7.03
C ASN A 131 -2.69 6.15 5.72
N GLY A 132 -3.79 5.44 5.39
CA GLY A 132 -3.87 4.60 4.20
C GLY A 132 -3.56 5.31 2.88
N MET A 133 -3.77 6.63 2.78
CA MET A 133 -3.37 7.41 1.60
C MET A 133 -1.84 7.55 1.44
N ASN A 134 -1.07 7.30 2.49
CA ASN A 134 0.39 7.34 2.49
C ASN A 134 1.02 5.95 2.40
N LEU A 135 0.20 4.92 2.37
CA LEU A 135 0.61 3.54 2.23
C LEU A 135 0.32 3.08 0.81
N ALA A 136 1.32 2.52 0.14
CA ALA A 136 1.14 1.93 -1.18
C ALA A 136 1.23 0.40 -1.06
N GLY A 137 0.09 -0.27 -1.27
CA GLY A 137 -0.06 -1.70 -1.11
C GLY A 137 0.41 -2.51 -2.30
N LEU A 138 1.10 -3.61 -2.00
CA LEU A 138 1.46 -4.68 -2.95
C LEU A 138 0.25 -5.57 -3.26
N ASP A 139 0.33 -6.28 -4.37
CA ASP A 139 -0.51 -7.46 -4.61
C ASP A 139 -0.02 -8.61 -3.72
N VAL A 140 -0.55 -8.67 -2.50
CA VAL A 140 -0.17 -9.67 -1.48
C VAL A 140 -0.48 -11.08 -1.95
N ALA A 141 -1.60 -11.29 -2.64
CA ALA A 141 -2.01 -12.60 -3.15
C ALA A 141 -0.98 -13.12 -4.16
N SER A 142 -0.60 -12.30 -5.14
CA SER A 142 0.42 -12.66 -6.13
C SER A 142 1.78 -12.90 -5.50
N LEU A 143 2.18 -12.11 -4.49
CA LEU A 143 3.42 -12.30 -3.76
C LEU A 143 3.44 -13.64 -3.01
N LEU A 144 2.38 -13.97 -2.28
CA LEU A 144 2.28 -15.24 -1.55
C LEU A 144 2.29 -16.45 -2.49
N LEU A 145 1.59 -16.37 -3.63
CA LEU A 145 1.62 -17.40 -4.66
C LEU A 145 3.00 -17.55 -5.30
N ALA A 146 3.71 -16.45 -5.53
CA ALA A 146 5.07 -16.47 -6.05
C ALA A 146 6.03 -17.12 -5.04
N HIS A 147 5.93 -16.75 -3.76
CA HIS A 147 6.73 -17.36 -2.69
C HIS A 147 6.42 -18.85 -2.48
N HIS A 148 5.16 -19.26 -2.61
CA HIS A 148 4.79 -20.69 -2.54
C HIS A 148 5.46 -21.52 -3.66
N ARG A 149 5.59 -20.94 -4.87
CA ARG A 149 6.24 -21.60 -6.01
C ARG A 149 7.78 -21.55 -5.93
N ASP A 150 8.31 -20.48 -5.39
CA ASP A 150 9.75 -20.19 -5.27
C ASP A 150 10.01 -19.55 -3.90
N PRO A 151 10.26 -20.36 -2.84
CA PRO A 151 10.53 -19.84 -1.49
C PRO A 151 11.78 -18.95 -1.40
N GLY A 152 12.65 -18.99 -2.39
CA GLY A 152 13.83 -18.11 -2.50
C GLY A 152 13.55 -16.76 -3.13
N ILE A 153 12.31 -16.49 -3.59
CA ILE A 153 11.98 -15.21 -4.22
C ILE A 153 12.16 -14.06 -3.23
N THR A 154 12.90 -13.05 -3.65
CA THR A 154 13.03 -11.79 -2.89
C THR A 154 11.98 -10.80 -3.32
N LEU A 155 11.66 -9.81 -2.45
CA LEU A 155 10.73 -8.74 -2.82
C LEU A 155 11.20 -7.98 -4.08
N PRO A 156 12.46 -7.53 -4.23
CA PRO A 156 12.92 -6.92 -5.47
C PRO A 156 12.73 -7.82 -6.69
N GLY A 157 13.05 -9.11 -6.57
CA GLY A 157 12.86 -10.08 -7.65
C GLY A 157 11.39 -10.29 -8.04
N PHE A 158 10.47 -10.23 -7.09
CA PHE A 158 9.03 -10.23 -7.37
C PHE A 158 8.61 -8.95 -8.11
N LEU A 159 9.07 -7.79 -7.64
CA LEU A 159 8.71 -6.50 -8.22
C LEU A 159 9.27 -6.29 -9.64
N GLU A 160 10.45 -6.81 -9.94
CA GLU A 160 11.05 -6.78 -11.28
C GLU A 160 10.20 -7.56 -12.31
N ARG A 161 9.53 -8.62 -11.87
CA ARG A 161 8.63 -9.43 -12.71
C ARG A 161 7.20 -8.85 -12.78
N THR A 162 6.89 -7.85 -11.93
CA THR A 162 5.54 -7.25 -11.88
C THR A 162 5.32 -6.33 -13.07
N PRO A 163 4.27 -6.53 -13.88
CA PRO A 163 4.05 -5.73 -15.08
C PRO A 163 3.74 -4.26 -14.76
N ILE A 164 4.37 -3.34 -15.48
CA ILE A 164 4.03 -1.93 -15.46
C ILE A 164 2.66 -1.75 -16.11
N TYR A 165 1.77 -1.03 -15.41
CA TYR A 165 0.45 -0.70 -15.93
C TYR A 165 0.38 0.70 -16.50
N TYR A 166 0.91 1.71 -15.78
CA TYR A 166 1.00 3.08 -16.28
C TYR A 166 2.28 3.76 -15.81
N LYS A 167 2.66 4.83 -16.52
CA LYS A 167 3.78 5.69 -16.15
C LYS A 167 3.32 7.14 -16.06
N VAL A 168 3.89 7.84 -15.11
CA VAL A 168 3.68 9.28 -14.91
C VAL A 168 5.02 9.99 -14.96
N THR A 169 5.13 11.00 -15.81
CA THR A 169 6.24 11.95 -15.75
C THR A 169 5.82 13.14 -14.91
N CYS A 170 6.62 13.51 -13.93
CA CYS A 170 6.38 14.66 -13.04
C CYS A 170 7.60 15.58 -12.97
N PRO A 171 7.39 16.91 -12.79
CA PRO A 171 8.50 17.86 -12.68
C PRO A 171 9.43 17.46 -11.51
N ARG A 172 10.74 17.52 -11.75
CA ARG A 172 11.72 17.26 -10.70
C ARG A 172 11.85 18.50 -9.82
N ARG A 173 11.33 18.41 -8.60
CA ARG A 173 11.43 19.45 -7.57
C ARG A 173 12.24 18.92 -6.40
N GLY A 174 13.58 18.95 -6.56
CA GLY A 174 14.49 18.46 -5.54
C GLY A 174 14.64 16.93 -5.52
N LYS A 175 15.00 16.40 -4.35
CA LYS A 175 15.30 15.01 -4.10
C LYS A 175 14.02 14.25 -3.74
N LEU A 176 13.88 13.03 -4.23
CA LEU A 176 12.80 12.14 -3.84
C LEU A 176 13.26 11.26 -2.68
N GLU A 177 12.84 11.55 -1.46
CA GLU A 177 13.19 10.76 -0.27
C GLU A 177 12.75 9.29 -0.37
N LEU A 178 11.70 9.01 -1.13
CA LEU A 178 11.24 7.64 -1.43
C LEU A 178 12.36 6.79 -2.02
N THR A 179 13.19 7.38 -2.89
CA THR A 179 14.30 6.66 -3.54
C THR A 179 15.49 6.38 -2.60
N ASP A 180 15.60 7.11 -1.50
CA ASP A 180 16.61 6.84 -0.48
C ASP A 180 16.12 5.76 0.49
N ARG A 181 14.83 5.79 0.80
CA ARG A 181 14.19 4.80 1.66
C ARG A 181 14.10 3.45 0.98
N TYR A 182 13.86 3.43 -0.35
CA TYR A 182 13.73 2.23 -1.18
C TYR A 182 14.67 2.26 -2.38
N PRO A 183 15.99 1.98 -2.20
CA PRO A 183 16.98 2.09 -3.28
C PRO A 183 16.70 1.20 -4.50
N TRP A 184 16.01 0.07 -4.31
CA TRP A 184 15.63 -0.86 -5.37
C TRP A 184 14.70 -0.27 -6.43
N ILE A 185 13.98 0.84 -6.11
CA ILE A 185 13.07 1.49 -7.05
C ILE A 185 13.81 2.36 -8.09
N ARG A 186 15.08 2.68 -7.84
CA ARG A 186 15.88 3.54 -8.73
C ARG A 186 16.16 2.87 -10.05
N ARG A 187 16.02 3.64 -11.14
CA ARG A 187 16.49 3.24 -12.48
C ARG A 187 17.26 4.40 -13.09
N GLY A 188 18.42 4.10 -13.70
CA GLY A 188 19.27 5.08 -14.34
C GLY A 188 20.07 5.96 -13.37
N ALA A 189 20.65 7.04 -13.90
CA ALA A 189 21.61 7.87 -13.19
C ALA A 189 20.92 9.01 -12.40
N HIS A 190 20.39 8.71 -11.21
CA HIS A 190 19.66 9.66 -10.35
C HIS A 190 20.48 10.89 -9.93
N HIS A 191 21.84 10.79 -9.91
CA HIS A 191 22.75 11.88 -9.58
C HIS A 191 22.86 12.92 -10.71
N ARG A 192 22.48 12.58 -11.94
CA ARG A 192 22.55 13.51 -13.07
C ARG A 192 21.33 14.44 -13.07
N PRO A 193 21.50 15.71 -13.47
CA PRO A 193 20.41 16.64 -13.66
C PRO A 193 19.40 16.12 -14.69
N SER A 194 18.13 16.27 -14.38
CA SER A 194 17.03 16.00 -15.32
C SER A 194 15.85 16.90 -14.96
N PRO A 195 15.04 17.37 -15.93
CA PRO A 195 13.90 18.26 -15.66
C PRO A 195 12.75 17.55 -14.94
N SER A 196 12.71 16.23 -15.02
CA SER A 196 11.58 15.45 -14.49
C SER A 196 11.97 14.04 -14.04
N TRP A 197 11.06 13.39 -13.33
CA TRP A 197 11.08 11.98 -13.00
C TRP A 197 10.00 11.24 -13.81
N GLU A 198 10.32 10.07 -14.35
CA GLU A 198 9.33 9.11 -14.83
C GLU A 198 9.15 8.01 -13.78
N ILE A 199 7.91 7.83 -13.32
CA ILE A 199 7.56 6.84 -12.31
C ILE A 199 6.66 5.79 -12.95
N SER A 200 7.04 4.52 -12.82
CA SER A 200 6.27 3.37 -13.30
C SER A 200 5.44 2.79 -12.17
N PHE A 201 4.18 2.45 -12.44
CA PHE A 201 3.23 1.99 -11.44
C PHE A 201 2.55 0.68 -11.81
N THR A 202 2.15 -0.08 -10.81
CA THR A 202 1.11 -1.11 -10.90
C THR A 202 -0.27 -0.46 -11.15
N PRO A 203 -1.31 -1.24 -11.47
CA PRO A 203 -2.68 -0.69 -11.52
C PRO A 203 -3.08 0.02 -10.25
N ALA A 204 -2.75 -0.53 -9.08
CA ALA A 204 -3.07 0.00 -7.76
C ALA A 204 -2.30 1.26 -7.37
N GLY A 205 -1.33 1.68 -8.18
CA GLY A 205 -0.49 2.83 -7.86
C GLY A 205 0.72 2.52 -6.99
N PHE A 206 1.10 1.24 -6.84
CA PHE A 206 2.36 0.88 -6.23
C PHE A 206 3.50 1.23 -7.19
N PRO A 207 4.49 2.04 -6.76
CA PRO A 207 5.59 2.45 -7.61
C PRO A 207 6.60 1.32 -7.79
N LEU A 208 6.86 0.94 -9.05
CA LEU A 208 7.79 -0.13 -9.43
C LEU A 208 9.18 0.36 -9.80
N ALA A 209 9.25 1.57 -10.36
CA ALA A 209 10.50 2.16 -10.83
C ALA A 209 10.41 3.69 -10.88
N ILE A 210 11.52 4.35 -10.59
CA ILE A 210 11.69 5.80 -10.74
C ILE A 210 12.97 6.06 -11.52
N ALA A 211 12.86 6.77 -12.65
CA ALA A 211 13.97 7.09 -13.52
C ALA A 211 14.03 8.60 -13.79
N PRO A 212 15.22 9.20 -13.98
CA PRO A 212 15.33 10.52 -14.56
C PRO A 212 14.72 10.55 -15.96
N SER A 213 14.02 11.63 -16.29
CA SER A 213 13.42 11.83 -17.61
C SER A 213 13.87 13.17 -18.19
N HIS A 214 14.19 13.16 -19.50
CA HIS A 214 14.53 14.40 -20.25
C HIS A 214 13.30 15.14 -20.77
N ARG A 215 12.10 14.60 -20.54
CA ARG A 215 10.86 15.24 -20.94
C ARG A 215 10.49 16.34 -19.94
N GLU A 216 10.47 17.58 -20.38
CA GLU A 216 9.94 18.68 -19.59
C GLU A 216 8.43 18.61 -19.51
N VAL A 217 7.90 18.72 -18.29
CA VAL A 217 6.46 18.75 -18.03
C VAL A 217 6.16 19.80 -16.95
N PRO A 218 5.14 20.65 -17.13
CA PRO A 218 4.80 21.67 -16.13
C PRO A 218 4.05 21.10 -14.92
N LYS A 219 3.44 19.93 -15.10
CA LYS A 219 2.65 19.20 -14.09
C LYS A 219 2.74 17.69 -14.35
N PRO A 220 2.36 16.84 -13.41
CA PRO A 220 2.30 15.38 -13.61
C PRO A 220 1.45 15.03 -14.86
N LEU A 221 2.01 14.18 -15.71
CA LEU A 221 1.41 13.75 -16.97
C LEU A 221 1.54 12.23 -17.12
N VAL A 222 0.44 11.55 -17.47
CA VAL A 222 0.48 10.13 -17.85
C VAL A 222 1.21 10.02 -19.19
N THR A 223 2.33 9.32 -19.20
CA THR A 223 3.19 9.16 -20.39
C THR A 223 3.09 7.78 -21.03
N TYR A 224 2.53 6.83 -20.29
CA TYR A 224 2.25 5.48 -20.76
C TYR A 224 1.06 4.92 -19.98
N VAL A 225 0.22 4.18 -20.64
CA VAL A 225 -0.78 3.31 -20.04
C VAL A 225 -0.91 2.04 -20.86
N ARG A 226 -0.99 0.90 -20.18
CA ARG A 226 -1.16 -0.41 -20.81
C ARG A 226 -2.48 -0.45 -21.59
N THR A 227 -2.45 -0.96 -22.81
CA THR A 227 -3.67 -1.19 -23.60
C THR A 227 -4.53 -2.27 -22.93
N THR A 228 -5.81 -1.96 -22.71
CA THR A 228 -6.81 -2.88 -22.15
C THR A 228 -8.12 -2.72 -22.87
N GLN A 229 -8.97 -3.76 -22.81
CA GLN A 229 -10.35 -3.69 -23.34
C GLN A 229 -11.31 -2.97 -22.39
N SER A 230 -10.97 -2.94 -21.09
CA SER A 230 -11.77 -2.29 -20.04
C SER A 230 -11.25 -0.90 -19.73
N ARG A 231 -12.11 -0.08 -19.11
CA ARG A 231 -11.75 1.29 -18.70
C ARG A 231 -10.67 1.26 -17.63
N HIS A 232 -9.69 2.14 -17.74
CA HIS A 232 -8.56 2.22 -16.79
C HIS A 232 -9.00 2.53 -15.37
N GLU A 233 -10.09 3.26 -15.20
CA GLU A 233 -10.67 3.60 -13.89
C GLU A 233 -10.96 2.36 -13.04
N TYR A 234 -11.37 1.25 -13.66
CA TYR A 234 -11.65 0.00 -12.93
C TYR A 234 -10.38 -0.62 -12.33
N PHE A 235 -9.27 -0.57 -13.07
CA PHE A 235 -8.01 -1.17 -12.63
C PHE A 235 -7.20 -0.26 -11.71
N THR A 236 -7.38 1.06 -11.82
CA THR A 236 -6.53 2.04 -11.15
C THR A 236 -7.21 2.74 -9.97
N LEU A 237 -8.32 2.24 -9.47
CA LEU A 237 -9.14 2.93 -8.46
C LEU A 237 -9.46 4.37 -8.87
N SER A 238 -9.78 4.55 -10.15
CA SER A 238 -10.01 5.85 -10.77
C SER A 238 -8.80 6.81 -10.75
N ARG A 239 -7.57 6.33 -10.52
CA ARG A 239 -6.37 7.20 -10.58
C ARG A 239 -6.02 7.63 -11.99
N VAL A 240 -6.31 6.78 -12.99
CA VAL A 240 -6.12 7.06 -14.40
C VAL A 240 -7.45 6.95 -15.13
N THR A 241 -7.78 7.96 -15.91
CA THR A 241 -8.96 8.02 -16.77
C THR A 241 -8.57 8.25 -18.24
N GLY A 242 -9.48 8.01 -19.16
CA GLY A 242 -9.22 8.09 -20.60
C GLY A 242 -8.49 6.88 -21.15
N THR A 243 -8.05 6.95 -22.41
CA THR A 243 -7.37 5.85 -23.12
C THR A 243 -6.22 6.35 -23.97
N GLY A 244 -5.15 5.54 -24.12
CA GLY A 244 -4.00 5.85 -24.96
C GLY A 244 -3.41 7.24 -24.69
N ARG A 245 -3.24 8.06 -25.73
CA ARG A 245 -2.70 9.43 -25.61
C ARG A 245 -3.58 10.42 -24.82
N TRP A 246 -4.84 10.07 -24.59
CA TRP A 246 -5.81 10.86 -23.82
C TRP A 246 -5.90 10.43 -22.35
N ALA A 247 -5.09 9.44 -21.93
CA ALA A 247 -5.03 9.04 -20.55
C ALA A 247 -4.50 10.18 -19.67
N SER A 248 -5.16 10.44 -18.56
CA SER A 248 -4.82 11.49 -17.62
C SER A 248 -5.01 11.02 -16.18
N LEU A 249 -4.31 11.68 -15.24
CA LEU A 249 -4.58 11.50 -13.81
C LEU A 249 -5.90 12.17 -13.46
N THR A 250 -6.70 11.51 -12.64
CA THR A 250 -7.86 12.14 -11.99
C THR A 250 -7.37 13.12 -10.94
N ARG A 251 -8.17 14.15 -10.68
CA ARG A 251 -7.87 15.20 -9.70
C ARG A 251 -8.15 14.74 -8.26
#